data_f7cc817e541dad41d22ecec65fc9d05e
#
_entry.id   f7cc817e541dad41d22ecec65fc9d05e
#
_cell.length_a   1.000
_cell.length_b   1.000
_cell.length_c   1.000
_cell.angle_alpha   90.00
_cell.angle_beta   90.00
_cell.angle_gamma   90.00
#
_symmetry.space_group_name_H-M   'P 1'
#
loop_
_entity.id
_entity.type
_entity.pdbx_description
1 polymer ?
#
loop_
_entity_poly.entity_id
_entity_poly.type
_entity_poly.pdbx_seq_one_letter_code
_entity_poly.pdbx_strand_id
1 'polypeptide(L)'
;RRSLPELDSNHIQPLKKEMPSELGSFNETRKRYEFYNGSTIQFQYLERDSDCDRIQGTEIHIALVDEAGQMTPYQLGYIKSRMRLGNYTPQQEGFLPRLVMTANPGGQSHNFLKALYIDPAPAESYFFDHTMRDPNNPADKGWLTMYIPAKMSDNKYIDPSYASSFSALPEELGRALREGDWDLVVG
;
A
#
# COMPACT_ATOMS: atom_id res chain seq x y z
N ARG A 1 5.71 -4.69 -0.15
CA ARG A 1 5.69 -5.83 0.78
C ARG A 1 6.90 -5.78 1.69
N ARG A 2 6.83 -6.41 2.88
CA ARG A 2 7.93 -6.38 3.83
C ARG A 2 9.10 -7.28 3.44
N SER A 3 8.84 -8.50 2.98
CA SER A 3 9.90 -9.47 2.66
C SER A 3 9.88 -9.90 1.19
N LEU A 4 11.06 -10.32 0.67
CA LEU A 4 11.16 -10.82 -0.70
C LEU A 4 10.40 -12.13 -0.94
N PRO A 5 10.45 -13.15 -0.05
CA PRO A 5 9.68 -14.37 -0.25
C PRO A 5 8.17 -14.14 -0.36
N GLU A 6 7.62 -13.27 0.50
CA GLU A 6 6.20 -12.90 0.43
C GLU A 6 5.86 -12.11 -0.84
N LEU A 7 6.74 -11.18 -1.25
CA LEU A 7 6.59 -10.43 -2.48
C LEU A 7 6.59 -11.37 -3.69
N ASP A 8 7.51 -12.33 -3.73
CA ASP A 8 7.60 -13.29 -4.83
C ASP A 8 6.35 -14.16 -4.90
N SER A 9 6.00 -14.85 -3.81
CA SER A 9 4.88 -15.80 -3.80
C SER A 9 3.52 -15.14 -4.03
N ASN A 10 3.29 -13.96 -3.46
CA ASN A 10 1.96 -13.33 -3.45
C ASN A 10 1.74 -12.37 -4.62
N HIS A 11 2.80 -11.84 -5.23
CA HIS A 11 2.66 -10.82 -6.27
C HIS A 11 3.42 -11.14 -7.55
N ILE A 12 4.71 -11.53 -7.48
CA ILE A 12 5.52 -11.74 -8.68
C ILE A 12 5.05 -12.98 -9.45
N GLN A 13 4.93 -14.12 -8.77
CA GLN A 13 4.53 -15.35 -9.43
C GLN A 13 3.10 -15.31 -10.02
N PRO A 14 2.09 -14.77 -9.28
CA PRO A 14 0.77 -14.56 -9.87
C PRO A 14 0.80 -13.63 -11.08
N LEU A 15 1.49 -12.48 -11.00
CA LEU A 15 1.57 -11.56 -12.12
C LEU A 15 2.21 -12.21 -13.36
N LYS A 16 3.30 -12.95 -13.20
CA LYS A 16 3.97 -13.64 -14.31
C LYS A 16 3.06 -14.66 -14.97
N LYS A 17 2.17 -15.29 -14.20
CA LYS A 17 1.22 -16.27 -14.70
C LYS A 17 0.03 -15.65 -15.44
N GLU A 18 -0.42 -14.50 -14.97
CA GLU A 18 -1.64 -13.85 -15.45
C GLU A 18 -1.38 -12.83 -16.56
N MET A 19 -0.18 -12.25 -16.60
CA MET A 19 0.15 -11.18 -17.55
C MET A 19 0.38 -11.74 -18.95
N PRO A 20 -0.39 -11.28 -19.96
CA PRO A 20 -0.20 -11.71 -21.33
C PRO A 20 1.18 -11.33 -21.88
N SER A 21 1.83 -12.26 -22.59
CA SER A 21 3.15 -12.05 -23.19
C SER A 21 3.17 -10.95 -24.26
N GLU A 22 2.02 -10.64 -24.83
CA GLU A 22 1.82 -9.59 -25.82
C GLU A 22 1.95 -8.17 -25.23
N LEU A 23 1.87 -8.02 -23.92
CA LEU A 23 1.98 -6.73 -23.24
C LEU A 23 3.39 -6.38 -22.82
N GLY A 24 4.24 -7.39 -22.59
CA GLY A 24 5.59 -7.16 -22.09
C GLY A 24 6.24 -8.43 -21.56
N SER A 25 7.33 -8.28 -20.81
CA SER A 25 8.05 -9.39 -20.21
C SER A 25 8.55 -9.07 -18.80
N PHE A 26 8.77 -10.12 -18.01
CA PHE A 26 9.33 -9.98 -16.67
C PHE A 26 10.86 -10.07 -16.69
N ASN A 27 11.53 -9.06 -16.15
CA ASN A 27 12.98 -9.03 -15.99
C ASN A 27 13.35 -9.62 -14.62
N GLU A 28 13.91 -10.83 -14.61
CA GLU A 28 14.24 -11.58 -13.38
C GLU A 28 15.34 -10.90 -12.56
N THR A 29 16.31 -10.27 -13.20
CA THR A 29 17.42 -9.60 -12.52
C THR A 29 16.97 -8.33 -11.81
N ARG A 30 16.15 -7.53 -12.49
CA ARG A 30 15.65 -6.25 -11.97
C ARG A 30 14.38 -6.39 -11.14
N LYS A 31 13.79 -7.59 -11.11
CA LYS A 31 12.50 -7.84 -10.44
C LYS A 31 11.42 -6.84 -10.85
N ARG A 32 11.25 -6.67 -12.18
CA ARG A 32 10.23 -5.78 -12.73
C ARG A 32 9.61 -6.35 -14.00
N TYR A 33 8.34 -6.03 -14.21
CA TYR A 33 7.67 -6.25 -15.48
C TYR A 33 7.89 -5.04 -16.38
N GLU A 34 8.33 -5.25 -17.61
CA GLU A 34 8.62 -4.23 -18.61
C GLU A 34 7.60 -4.33 -19.73
N PHE A 35 6.73 -3.33 -19.85
CA PHE A 35 5.74 -3.26 -20.92
C PHE A 35 6.36 -2.75 -22.22
N TYR A 36 5.84 -3.19 -23.36
CA TYR A 36 6.34 -2.74 -24.68
C TYR A 36 6.08 -1.26 -24.96
N ASN A 37 5.18 -0.61 -24.24
CA ASN A 37 4.96 0.83 -24.30
C ASN A 37 5.95 1.64 -23.44
N GLY A 38 6.91 1.00 -22.80
CA GLY A 38 7.92 1.62 -21.95
C GLY A 38 7.53 1.77 -20.47
N SER A 39 6.29 1.46 -20.10
CA SER A 39 5.87 1.46 -18.69
C SER A 39 6.50 0.28 -17.95
N THR A 40 6.63 0.38 -16.63
CA THR A 40 7.18 -0.70 -15.80
C THR A 40 6.41 -0.87 -14.52
N ILE A 41 6.34 -2.12 -14.02
CA ILE A 41 5.93 -2.43 -12.66
C ILE A 41 7.17 -2.94 -11.93
N GLN A 42 7.69 -2.14 -10.99
CA GLN A 42 8.84 -2.49 -10.19
C GLN A 42 8.38 -3.15 -8.88
N PHE A 43 8.90 -4.33 -8.59
CA PHE A 43 8.65 -5.01 -7.32
C PHE A 43 9.73 -4.67 -6.32
N GLN A 44 9.32 -4.23 -5.11
CA GLN A 44 10.24 -3.85 -4.04
C GLN A 44 9.77 -4.41 -2.70
N TYR A 45 10.73 -4.76 -1.85
CA TYR A 45 10.48 -5.11 -0.46
C TYR A 45 11.32 -4.20 0.44
N LEU A 46 10.77 -3.89 1.61
CA LEU A 46 11.40 -3.04 2.62
C LEU A 46 11.35 -3.76 3.96
N GLU A 47 12.37 -4.53 4.26
CA GLU A 47 12.46 -5.30 5.50
C GLU A 47 12.97 -4.43 6.65
N ARG A 48 13.90 -3.52 6.33
CA ARG A 48 14.52 -2.57 7.26
C ARG A 48 14.42 -1.15 6.69
N ASP A 49 14.54 -0.15 7.55
CA ASP A 49 14.54 1.25 7.12
C ASP A 49 15.65 1.58 6.12
N SER A 50 16.83 0.94 6.25
CA SER A 50 17.93 1.06 5.28
C SER A 50 17.58 0.57 3.87
N ASP A 51 16.57 -0.28 3.72
CA ASP A 51 16.14 -0.74 2.40
C ASP A 51 15.48 0.37 1.57
N CYS A 52 15.10 1.47 2.20
CA CYS A 52 14.64 2.68 1.52
C CYS A 52 15.68 3.23 0.54
N ASP A 53 16.96 2.97 0.76
CA ASP A 53 18.03 3.37 -0.16
C ASP A 53 17.86 2.75 -1.55
N ARG A 54 17.20 1.58 -1.66
CA ARG A 54 16.91 0.92 -2.95
C ARG A 54 15.96 1.70 -3.84
N ILE A 55 15.11 2.53 -3.25
CA ILE A 55 14.20 3.42 -3.98
C ILE A 55 14.65 4.87 -3.97
N GLN A 56 15.86 5.14 -3.45
CA GLN A 56 16.46 6.47 -3.51
C GLN A 56 16.66 6.92 -4.96
N GLY A 57 16.26 8.15 -5.26
CA GLY A 57 16.37 8.71 -6.61
C GLY A 57 15.33 8.19 -7.61
N THR A 58 14.52 7.20 -7.25
CA THR A 58 13.42 6.75 -8.11
C THR A 58 12.27 7.74 -8.11
N GLU A 59 11.51 7.70 -9.18
CA GLU A 59 10.26 8.42 -9.36
C GLU A 59 9.12 7.40 -9.43
N ILE A 60 8.15 7.53 -8.54
CA ILE A 60 7.04 6.59 -8.44
C ILE A 60 5.76 7.33 -8.81
N HIS A 61 5.10 6.88 -9.85
CA HIS A 61 3.83 7.45 -10.29
C HIS A 61 2.64 6.82 -9.57
N ILE A 62 2.69 5.50 -9.38
CA ILE A 62 1.68 4.74 -8.63
C ILE A 62 2.43 3.80 -7.69
N ALA A 63 2.10 3.84 -6.41
CA ALA A 63 2.60 2.89 -5.42
C ALA A 63 1.45 2.03 -4.88
N LEU A 64 1.63 0.71 -4.92
CA LEU A 64 0.75 -0.26 -4.31
C LEU A 64 1.50 -0.89 -3.14
N VAL A 65 1.09 -0.59 -1.92
CA VAL A 65 1.75 -1.06 -0.69
C VAL A 65 0.86 -2.08 -0.02
N ASP A 66 1.23 -3.34 -0.16
CA ASP A 66 0.49 -4.42 0.49
C ASP A 66 1.01 -4.66 1.91
N GLU A 67 0.08 -4.88 2.84
CA GLU A 67 0.36 -5.03 4.28
C GLU A 67 1.13 -3.84 4.89
N ALA A 68 0.68 -2.63 4.62
CA ALA A 68 1.31 -1.41 5.12
C ALA A 68 1.46 -1.38 6.65
N GLY A 69 0.59 -2.07 7.39
CA GLY A 69 0.69 -2.22 8.85
C GLY A 69 1.99 -2.87 9.34
N GLN A 70 2.65 -3.64 8.48
CA GLN A 70 3.93 -4.31 8.78
C GLN A 70 5.16 -3.46 8.49
N MET A 71 5.00 -2.33 7.81
CA MET A 71 6.09 -1.39 7.53
C MET A 71 6.24 -0.38 8.66
N THR A 72 7.41 0.25 8.76
CA THR A 72 7.60 1.36 9.69
C THR A 72 6.96 2.65 9.16
N PRO A 73 6.59 3.60 10.02
CA PRO A 73 6.18 4.94 9.60
C PRO A 73 7.22 5.64 8.71
N TYR A 74 8.51 5.39 8.97
CA TYR A 74 9.61 5.91 8.17
C TYR A 74 9.55 5.37 6.73
N GLN A 75 9.39 4.05 6.56
CA GLN A 75 9.30 3.42 5.24
C GLN A 75 8.11 3.94 4.44
N LEU A 76 6.94 4.08 5.07
CA LEU A 76 5.74 4.61 4.43
C LEU A 76 5.92 6.08 4.03
N GLY A 77 6.50 6.90 4.90
CA GLY A 77 6.83 8.29 4.60
C GLY A 77 7.86 8.41 3.47
N TYR A 78 8.85 7.51 3.45
CA TYR A 78 9.87 7.50 2.40
C TYR A 78 9.27 7.17 1.03
N ILE A 79 8.38 6.15 0.92
CA ILE A 79 7.65 5.84 -0.31
C ILE A 79 6.87 7.08 -0.78
N LYS A 80 6.10 7.72 0.11
CA LYS A 80 5.36 8.96 -0.22
C LYS A 80 6.27 10.05 -0.79
N SER A 81 7.47 10.23 -0.24
CA SER A 81 8.43 11.22 -0.70
C SER A 81 8.98 10.96 -2.11
N ARG A 82 8.86 9.73 -2.61
CA ARG A 82 9.27 9.37 -3.98
C ARG A 82 8.15 9.52 -5.01
N MET A 83 6.94 9.74 -4.56
CA MET A 83 5.78 9.84 -5.43
C MET A 83 5.70 11.23 -6.08
N ARG A 84 5.97 11.27 -7.36
CA ARG A 84 5.98 12.50 -8.17
C ARG A 84 5.89 12.15 -9.66
N LEU A 85 5.50 13.12 -10.47
CA LEU A 85 5.43 12.94 -11.91
C LEU A 85 6.73 13.33 -12.65
N GLY A 86 7.66 14.04 -11.99
CA GLY A 86 8.99 14.41 -12.46
C GLY A 86 9.06 14.80 -13.95
N ASN A 87 9.75 13.95 -14.71
CA ASN A 87 9.89 14.13 -16.15
C ASN A 87 8.69 13.59 -16.96
N TYR A 88 7.75 12.95 -16.30
CA TYR A 88 6.49 12.58 -16.96
C TYR A 88 5.71 13.86 -17.21
N THR A 89 5.79 14.35 -18.43
CA THR A 89 4.96 15.47 -18.87
C THR A 89 3.56 14.90 -19.07
N PRO A 90 2.60 15.20 -18.19
CA PRO A 90 1.23 14.74 -18.40
C PRO A 90 0.66 15.55 -19.55
N GLN A 91 0.78 15.06 -20.76
CA GLN A 91 -0.15 15.42 -21.83
C GLN A 91 -1.57 14.98 -21.47
N GLN A 92 -1.70 14.30 -20.33
CA GLN A 92 -2.92 13.79 -19.75
C GLN A 92 -3.28 14.70 -18.57
N GLU A 93 -4.03 15.73 -18.87
CA GLU A 93 -4.65 16.55 -17.84
C GLU A 93 -5.33 15.66 -16.80
N GLY A 94 -4.98 15.85 -15.53
CA GLY A 94 -5.61 15.17 -14.40
C GLY A 94 -4.94 13.87 -13.92
N PHE A 95 -3.81 13.43 -14.50
CA PHE A 95 -3.05 12.34 -13.87
C PHE A 95 -2.31 12.87 -12.64
N LEU A 96 -2.55 12.26 -11.50
CA LEU A 96 -1.89 12.55 -10.22
C LEU A 96 -1.20 11.30 -9.70
N PRO A 97 -0.08 11.41 -8.97
CA PRO A 97 0.50 10.28 -8.28
C PRO A 97 -0.53 9.62 -7.35
N ARG A 98 -0.52 8.29 -7.29
CA ARG A 98 -1.51 7.53 -6.49
C ARG A 98 -0.82 6.56 -5.56
N LEU A 99 -1.16 6.63 -4.28
CA LEU A 99 -0.76 5.66 -3.26
C LEU A 99 -1.98 4.85 -2.84
N VAL A 100 -1.90 3.53 -3.01
CA VAL A 100 -2.89 2.59 -2.50
C VAL A 100 -2.19 1.70 -1.47
N MET A 101 -2.74 1.63 -0.28
CA MET A 101 -2.23 0.79 0.81
C MET A 101 -3.31 -0.18 1.27
N THR A 102 -2.95 -1.45 1.43
CA THR A 102 -3.77 -2.40 2.18
C THR A 102 -3.17 -2.59 3.56
N ALA A 103 -4.00 -2.69 4.58
CA ALA A 103 -3.56 -2.95 5.93
C ALA A 103 -4.67 -3.59 6.76
N ASN A 104 -4.28 -4.44 7.69
CA ASN A 104 -5.12 -4.92 8.74
C ASN A 104 -4.81 -4.19 10.05
N PRO A 105 -5.76 -4.12 11.00
CA PRO A 105 -5.47 -3.69 12.36
C PRO A 105 -4.32 -4.50 12.97
N GLY A 106 -3.49 -3.86 13.77
CA GLY A 106 -2.27 -4.46 14.32
C GLY A 106 -1.01 -4.15 13.49
N GLY A 107 0.11 -4.73 13.88
CA GLY A 107 1.42 -4.44 13.28
C GLY A 107 2.04 -3.13 13.77
N GLN A 108 3.29 -2.91 13.39
CA GLN A 108 4.09 -1.81 13.94
C GLN A 108 3.62 -0.40 13.54
N SER A 109 2.88 -0.28 12.44
CA SER A 109 2.32 1.00 11.99
C SER A 109 0.84 1.19 12.33
N HIS A 110 0.26 0.34 13.20
CA HIS A 110 -1.16 0.41 13.54
C HIS A 110 -1.60 1.83 13.95
N ASN A 111 -0.98 2.38 14.99
CA ASN A 111 -1.33 3.71 15.51
C ASN A 111 -1.06 4.82 14.50
N PHE A 112 0.00 4.70 13.72
CA PHE A 112 0.34 5.66 12.67
C PHE A 112 -0.72 5.66 11.57
N LEU A 113 -1.11 4.50 11.06
CA LEU A 113 -2.13 4.38 10.02
C LEU A 113 -3.50 4.82 10.53
N LYS A 114 -3.85 4.43 11.77
CA LYS A 114 -5.10 4.85 12.40
C LYS A 114 -5.19 6.37 12.48
N ALA A 115 -4.20 7.01 13.09
CA ALA A 115 -4.20 8.46 13.27
C ALA A 115 -4.19 9.26 11.95
N LEU A 116 -3.54 8.73 10.90
CA LEU A 116 -3.36 9.46 9.65
C LEU A 116 -4.46 9.19 8.61
N TYR A 117 -5.07 8.01 8.63
CA TYR A 117 -5.98 7.59 7.56
C TYR A 117 -7.38 7.14 8.03
N ILE A 118 -7.52 6.70 9.30
CA ILE A 118 -8.79 6.19 9.81
C ILE A 118 -9.54 7.27 10.59
N ASP A 119 -8.86 7.89 11.58
CA ASP A 119 -9.48 8.87 12.49
C ASP A 119 -9.83 10.23 11.85
N PRO A 120 -9.16 10.71 10.77
CA PRO A 120 -9.42 12.06 10.26
C PRO A 120 -10.81 12.28 9.69
N ALA A 121 -11.46 11.24 9.17
CA ALA A 121 -12.77 11.35 8.55
C ALA A 121 -13.56 10.04 8.65
N PRO A 122 -14.89 10.08 8.54
CA PRO A 122 -15.70 8.87 8.40
C PRO A 122 -15.23 8.01 7.22
N ALA A 123 -15.41 6.69 7.33
CA ALA A 123 -15.13 5.76 6.24
C ALA A 123 -15.82 6.22 4.94
N GLU A 124 -15.15 5.98 3.80
CA GLU A 124 -15.63 6.33 2.46
C GLU A 124 -15.85 7.84 2.23
N SER A 125 -15.27 8.67 3.11
CA SER A 125 -15.30 10.13 2.99
C SER A 125 -13.92 10.68 2.64
N TYR A 126 -13.89 11.71 1.81
CA TYR A 126 -12.65 12.38 1.43
C TYR A 126 -12.15 13.33 2.51
N PHE A 127 -10.85 13.33 2.71
CA PHE A 127 -10.12 14.30 3.53
C PHE A 127 -8.76 14.61 2.90
N PHE A 128 -8.03 15.57 3.46
CA PHE A 128 -6.70 15.92 2.97
C PHE A 128 -5.61 15.40 3.90
N ASP A 129 -4.68 14.62 3.34
CA ASP A 129 -3.46 14.23 4.04
C ASP A 129 -2.47 15.41 4.06
N HIS A 130 -2.47 16.14 5.15
CA HIS A 130 -1.64 17.32 5.34
C HIS A 130 -0.13 17.03 5.41
N THR A 131 0.28 15.76 5.60
CA THR A 131 1.70 15.36 5.59
C THR A 131 2.32 15.48 4.19
N MET A 132 1.49 15.59 3.15
CA MET A 132 1.89 15.77 1.76
C MET A 132 1.62 17.20 1.24
N ARG A 133 1.48 18.17 2.13
CA ARG A 133 1.32 19.58 1.79
C ARG A 133 2.66 20.25 1.55
N ASP A 134 2.74 21.12 0.53
CA ASP A 134 3.86 22.03 0.38
C ASP A 134 3.83 23.07 1.51
N PRO A 135 4.84 23.09 2.40
CA PRO A 135 4.87 24.05 3.51
C PRO A 135 5.00 25.50 3.07
N ASN A 136 5.46 25.77 1.84
CA ASN A 136 5.62 27.09 1.28
C ASN A 136 4.39 27.60 0.52
N ASN A 137 3.38 26.74 0.34
CA ASN A 137 2.14 27.09 -0.35
C ASN A 137 0.94 26.98 0.61
N PRO A 138 0.47 28.10 1.19
CA PRO A 138 -0.67 28.06 2.12
C PRO A 138 -1.99 27.56 1.48
N ALA A 139 -2.11 27.63 0.17
CA ALA A 139 -3.29 27.14 -0.56
C ALA A 139 -3.27 25.63 -0.80
N ASP A 140 -2.11 24.98 -0.66
CA ASP A 140 -2.00 23.53 -0.80
C ASP A 140 -2.60 22.84 0.43
N LYS A 141 -3.63 22.05 0.19
CA LYS A 141 -4.35 21.29 1.24
C LYS A 141 -3.71 19.93 1.52
N GLY A 142 -2.73 19.53 0.71
CA GLY A 142 -2.17 18.16 0.73
C GLY A 142 -2.92 17.22 -0.21
N TRP A 143 -2.72 15.92 -0.02
CA TRP A 143 -3.28 14.91 -0.92
C TRP A 143 -4.70 14.51 -0.53
N LEU A 144 -5.56 14.47 -1.52
CA LEU A 144 -6.92 13.96 -1.35
C LEU A 144 -6.85 12.46 -1.05
N THR A 145 -7.44 12.08 0.07
CA THR A 145 -7.31 10.75 0.65
C THR A 145 -8.69 10.23 1.08
N MET A 146 -8.84 8.92 1.10
CA MET A 146 -10.03 8.24 1.58
C MET A 146 -9.66 6.89 2.20
N TYR A 147 -10.28 6.56 3.32
CA TYR A 147 -10.24 5.23 3.91
C TYR A 147 -11.44 4.41 3.44
N ILE A 148 -11.17 3.22 2.94
CA ILE A 148 -12.21 2.27 2.51
C ILE A 148 -12.09 1.05 3.43
N PRO A 149 -13.06 0.81 4.32
CA PRO A 149 -13.07 -0.37 5.16
C PRO A 149 -13.34 -1.64 4.34
N ALA A 150 -12.79 -2.76 4.78
CA ALA A 150 -13.09 -4.07 4.26
C ALA A 150 -13.19 -5.05 5.41
N LYS A 151 -14.30 -5.77 5.51
CA LYS A 151 -14.55 -6.81 6.49
C LYS A 151 -14.47 -8.18 5.82
N MET A 152 -14.15 -9.19 6.62
CA MET A 152 -14.16 -10.55 6.10
C MET A 152 -15.53 -10.94 5.53
N SER A 153 -16.62 -10.47 6.14
CA SER A 153 -18.00 -10.71 5.69
C SER A 153 -18.33 -10.11 4.32
N ASP A 154 -17.54 -9.14 3.83
CA ASP A 154 -17.77 -8.50 2.54
C ASP A 154 -17.32 -9.39 1.38
N ASN A 155 -16.48 -10.38 1.66
CA ASN A 155 -16.01 -11.34 0.66
C ASN A 155 -16.97 -12.53 0.55
N LYS A 156 -17.78 -12.55 -0.49
CA LYS A 156 -18.77 -13.61 -0.78
C LYS A 156 -18.15 -14.97 -1.11
N TYR A 157 -16.87 -14.99 -1.45
CA TYR A 157 -16.15 -16.18 -1.90
C TYR A 157 -15.24 -16.76 -0.82
N ILE A 158 -15.29 -16.21 0.38
CA ILE A 158 -14.45 -16.70 1.47
C ILE A 158 -14.91 -18.09 1.92
N ASP A 159 -13.98 -19.01 2.06
CA ASP A 159 -14.29 -20.33 2.62
C ASP A 159 -14.73 -20.16 4.10
N PRO A 160 -15.88 -20.75 4.51
CA PRO A 160 -16.33 -20.67 5.89
C PRO A 160 -15.29 -21.18 6.91
N SER A 161 -14.43 -22.15 6.52
CA SER A 161 -13.34 -22.63 7.36
C SER A 161 -12.27 -21.59 7.64
N TYR A 162 -12.13 -20.59 6.78
CA TYR A 162 -11.18 -19.49 6.98
C TYR A 162 -11.54 -18.65 8.20
N ALA A 163 -12.84 -18.48 8.48
CA ALA A 163 -13.29 -17.79 9.70
C ALA A 163 -12.81 -18.48 10.99
N SER A 164 -12.75 -19.81 10.98
CA SER A 164 -12.29 -20.59 12.13
C SER A 164 -10.78 -20.49 12.37
N SER A 165 -9.99 -20.13 11.36
CA SER A 165 -8.53 -19.96 11.52
C SER A 165 -8.19 -18.82 12.50
N PHE A 166 -9.05 -17.81 12.62
CA PHE A 166 -8.88 -16.71 13.56
C PHE A 166 -9.19 -17.11 15.01
N SER A 167 -9.84 -18.27 15.24
CA SER A 167 -10.10 -18.78 16.59
C SER A 167 -8.82 -19.24 17.30
N ALA A 168 -7.73 -19.44 16.58
CA ALA A 168 -6.41 -19.73 17.15
C ALA A 168 -5.68 -18.49 17.68
N LEU A 169 -6.17 -17.29 17.36
CA LEU A 169 -5.60 -16.01 17.80
C LEU A 169 -6.25 -15.57 19.14
N PRO A 170 -5.57 -14.69 19.90
CA PRO A 170 -6.24 -13.99 20.99
C PRO A 170 -7.56 -13.39 20.53
N GLU A 171 -8.62 -13.50 21.36
CA GLU A 171 -9.98 -13.15 20.97
C GLU A 171 -10.11 -11.74 20.39
N GLU A 172 -9.45 -10.76 21.02
CA GLU A 172 -9.46 -9.37 20.58
C GLU A 172 -8.82 -9.19 19.21
N LEU A 173 -7.66 -9.82 18.98
CA LEU A 173 -6.97 -9.76 17.68
C LEU A 173 -7.79 -10.46 16.59
N GLY A 174 -8.34 -11.64 16.90
CA GLY A 174 -9.19 -12.36 15.97
C GLY A 174 -10.43 -11.57 15.56
N ARG A 175 -11.04 -10.83 16.52
CA ARG A 175 -12.15 -9.92 16.25
C ARG A 175 -11.71 -8.74 15.38
N ALA A 176 -10.59 -8.10 15.73
CA ALA A 176 -10.07 -6.95 14.97
C ALA A 176 -9.85 -7.30 13.50
N LEU A 177 -9.25 -8.46 13.25
CA LEU A 177 -8.97 -8.92 11.88
C LEU A 177 -10.24 -9.27 11.09
N ARG A 178 -11.27 -9.85 11.76
CA ARG A 178 -12.55 -10.18 11.10
C ARG A 178 -13.37 -8.95 10.76
N GLU A 179 -13.39 -7.97 11.68
CA GLU A 179 -14.29 -6.83 11.61
C GLU A 179 -13.61 -5.58 11.08
N GLY A 180 -12.28 -5.61 10.89
CA GLY A 180 -11.51 -4.43 10.51
C GLY A 180 -11.53 -3.35 11.59
N ASP A 181 -11.55 -3.76 12.87
CA ASP A 181 -11.65 -2.85 14.01
C ASP A 181 -10.28 -2.26 14.37
N TRP A 182 -10.12 -0.96 14.13
CA TRP A 182 -8.90 -0.21 14.40
C TRP A 182 -8.86 0.40 15.81
N ASP A 183 -9.93 0.27 16.60
CA ASP A 183 -9.98 0.77 17.97
C ASP A 183 -9.41 -0.23 18.98
N LEU A 184 -9.13 -1.45 18.54
CA LEU A 184 -8.51 -2.44 19.39
C LEU A 184 -7.05 -2.05 19.69
N VAL A 185 -6.78 -1.94 20.99
CA VAL A 185 -5.42 -1.73 21.50
C VAL A 185 -4.67 -3.05 21.40
N VAL A 186 -3.78 -3.15 20.44
CA VAL A 186 -2.81 -4.24 20.40
C VAL A 186 -1.69 -3.86 21.38
N GLY A 187 -1.75 -4.43 22.58
CA GLY A 187 -0.72 -4.27 23.60
C GLY A 187 0.57 -5.01 23.26
#